data_51c441577a58bc2149489db8e7ad3160
#
_entry.id   51c441577a58bc2149489db8e7ad3160
#
_cell.length_a   1.000
_cell.length_b   1.000
_cell.length_c   1.000
_cell.angle_alpha   90.00
_cell.angle_beta   90.00
_cell.angle_gamma   90.00
#
_symmetry.space_group_name_H-M   'P 1'
#
loop_
_entity.id
_entity.type
_entity.pdbx_description
1 polymer ?
#
loop_
_entity_poly.entity_id
_entity_poly.type
_entity_poly.pdbx_seq_one_letter_code
_entity_poly.pdbx_strand_id
1 'polypeptide(L)'
;MTTEFMRDLLTKDEKITVEYKTCQHGIQEDVYDTVCSFSNRYGGYIIMGVEDDGTPIGINPNLIKDMKKNFVNQLNNPSKMSPTLYLSIEEFEYEGMTLLWVYVPPTSTVEKCANRIYDRSEDGDMDITDSPIQLQNMYNRKSTTYAEHK
;
A
#
# COMPACT_ATOMS: atom_id res chain seq x y z
N MET A 1 -7.78 14.70 -1.62
CA MET A 1 -8.57 13.69 -2.37
C MET A 1 -9.89 14.30 -2.77
N THR A 2 -10.20 14.28 -4.03
CA THR A 2 -11.49 14.77 -4.55
C THR A 2 -12.34 13.58 -4.97
N THR A 3 -13.66 13.80 -5.09
CA THR A 3 -14.56 12.76 -5.58
C THR A 3 -14.18 12.32 -6.99
N GLU A 4 -13.79 13.26 -7.84
CA GLU A 4 -13.36 12.96 -9.20
C GLU A 4 -12.11 12.09 -9.21
N PHE A 5 -11.13 12.39 -8.36
CA PHE A 5 -9.92 11.61 -8.27
C PHE A 5 -10.20 10.21 -7.74
N MET A 6 -11.04 10.09 -6.72
CA MET A 6 -11.44 8.78 -6.19
C MET A 6 -12.17 7.97 -7.27
N ARG A 7 -13.09 8.60 -8.01
CA ARG A 7 -13.79 7.92 -9.11
C ARG A 7 -12.80 7.41 -10.15
N ASP A 8 -11.81 8.23 -10.49
CA ASP A 8 -10.77 7.85 -11.45
C ASP A 8 -9.98 6.65 -10.96
N LEU A 9 -9.60 6.63 -9.67
CA LEU A 9 -8.90 5.49 -9.08
C LEU A 9 -9.74 4.21 -9.12
N LEU A 10 -11.06 4.33 -8.91
CA LEU A 10 -11.96 3.17 -8.84
C LEU A 10 -12.37 2.65 -10.23
N THR A 11 -12.20 3.44 -11.28
CA THR A 11 -12.48 3.01 -12.66
C THR A 11 -11.27 2.43 -13.36
N LYS A 12 -10.09 2.59 -12.78
CA LYS A 12 -8.89 1.90 -13.25
C LYS A 12 -8.86 0.55 -12.54
N ASP A 13 -8.63 -0.53 -13.27
CA ASP A 13 -8.43 -1.83 -12.65
C ASP A 13 -7.24 -1.76 -11.69
N GLU A 14 -7.14 -2.73 -10.77
CA GLU A 14 -5.94 -2.86 -9.96
C GLU A 14 -4.73 -2.88 -10.88
N LYS A 15 -3.77 -2.01 -10.57
CA LYS A 15 -2.59 -1.82 -11.39
C LYS A 15 -1.36 -1.80 -10.51
N ILE A 16 -0.22 -1.59 -11.16
CA ILE A 16 1.06 -1.50 -10.45
C ILE A 16 1.06 -0.40 -9.37
N THR A 17 0.19 0.62 -9.50
CA THR A 17 0.12 1.74 -8.55
C THR A 17 -1.22 1.89 -7.83
N VAL A 18 -2.13 0.91 -7.97
CA VAL A 18 -3.44 0.96 -7.31
C VAL A 18 -3.80 -0.44 -6.82
N GLU A 19 -4.21 -0.54 -5.56
CA GLU A 19 -4.65 -1.79 -4.94
C GLU A 19 -5.97 -1.59 -4.22
N TYR A 20 -6.93 -2.49 -4.43
CA TYR A 20 -8.22 -2.49 -3.74
C TYR A 20 -8.23 -3.58 -2.67
N LYS A 21 -8.79 -3.26 -1.50
CA LYS A 21 -8.94 -4.20 -0.39
C LYS A 21 -10.32 -4.03 0.22
N THR A 22 -11.00 -5.13 0.49
CA THR A 22 -12.36 -5.07 1.06
C THR A 22 -12.33 -4.65 2.53
N CYS A 23 -11.41 -5.18 3.31
CA CYS A 23 -11.22 -4.84 4.72
C CYS A 23 -12.52 -4.89 5.54
N GLN A 24 -13.36 -5.89 5.30
CA GLN A 24 -14.68 -6.00 5.96
C GLN A 24 -14.61 -6.27 7.45
N HIS A 25 -13.51 -6.88 7.91
CA HIS A 25 -13.31 -7.23 9.32
C HIS A 25 -12.09 -6.53 9.92
N GLY A 26 -11.60 -5.49 9.28
CA GLY A 26 -10.39 -4.77 9.67
C GLY A 26 -9.36 -4.84 8.57
N ILE A 27 -8.15 -4.36 8.86
CA ILE A 27 -7.09 -4.35 7.86
C ILE A 27 -6.57 -5.78 7.65
N GLN A 28 -6.65 -6.24 6.40
CA GLN A 28 -6.12 -7.55 6.02
C GLN A 28 -4.60 -7.54 6.12
N GLU A 29 -4.04 -8.67 6.52
CA GLU A 29 -2.60 -8.78 6.75
C GLU A 29 -1.78 -8.44 5.50
N ASP A 30 -2.26 -8.82 4.32
CA ASP A 30 -1.56 -8.57 3.07
C ASP A 30 -1.57 -7.10 2.62
N VAL A 31 -2.32 -6.22 3.29
CA VAL A 31 -2.21 -4.77 3.07
C VAL A 31 -0.78 -4.31 3.34
N TYR A 32 -0.15 -4.88 4.35
CA TYR A 32 1.24 -4.50 4.70
C TYR A 32 2.25 -4.97 3.67
N ASP A 33 2.00 -6.11 3.03
CA ASP A 33 2.81 -6.57 1.90
C ASP A 33 2.74 -5.55 0.75
N THR A 34 1.56 -5.00 0.51
CA THR A 34 1.35 -3.99 -0.53
C THR A 34 2.03 -2.66 -0.16
N VAL A 35 1.98 -2.25 1.11
CA VAL A 35 2.74 -1.08 1.57
C VAL A 35 4.22 -1.27 1.25
N CYS A 36 4.76 -2.45 1.53
CA CYS A 36 6.14 -2.79 1.24
C CYS A 36 6.44 -2.72 -0.27
N SER A 37 5.64 -3.38 -1.08
CA SER A 37 5.87 -3.45 -2.53
C SER A 37 5.75 -2.06 -3.18
N PHE A 38 4.79 -1.24 -2.76
CA PHE A 38 4.65 0.12 -3.25
C PHE A 38 5.87 0.97 -2.87
N SER A 39 6.34 0.86 -1.62
CA SER A 39 7.55 1.54 -1.17
C SER A 39 8.75 1.18 -2.03
N ASN A 40 8.79 -0.05 -2.52
CA ASN A 40 9.93 -0.59 -3.26
C ASN A 40 9.86 -0.34 -4.77
N ARG A 41 8.77 0.23 -5.28
CA ARG A 41 8.64 0.47 -6.72
C ARG A 41 8.24 1.92 -7.01
N TYR A 42 7.04 2.17 -7.44
CA TYR A 42 6.60 3.50 -7.88
C TYR A 42 5.74 4.22 -6.85
N GLY A 43 5.50 3.61 -5.68
CA GLY A 43 4.48 4.07 -4.78
C GLY A 43 3.10 3.69 -5.31
N GLY A 44 2.05 4.13 -4.64
CA GLY A 44 0.70 3.86 -5.09
C GLY A 44 -0.36 4.15 -4.05
N TYR A 45 -1.61 3.93 -4.46
CA TYR A 45 -2.77 4.11 -3.61
C TYR A 45 -3.33 2.76 -3.20
N ILE A 46 -3.59 2.60 -1.91
CA ILE A 46 -4.34 1.45 -1.37
C ILE A 46 -5.70 1.99 -0.96
N ILE A 47 -6.77 1.42 -1.51
CA ILE A 47 -8.13 1.87 -1.23
C ILE A 47 -8.88 0.73 -0.56
N MET A 48 -9.40 0.98 0.63
CA MET A 48 -10.06 -0.02 1.48
C MET A 48 -11.57 0.21 1.48
N GLY A 49 -12.31 -0.87 1.49
CA GLY A 49 -13.77 -0.84 1.33
C GLY A 49 -14.18 -1.00 -0.13
N VAL A 50 -13.32 -1.63 -0.93
CA VAL A 50 -13.52 -1.77 -2.38
C VAL A 50 -13.21 -3.20 -2.79
N GLU A 51 -14.05 -3.77 -3.66
CA GLU A 51 -13.83 -5.10 -4.22
C GLU A 51 -12.77 -5.06 -5.32
N ASP A 52 -12.29 -6.23 -5.72
CA ASP A 52 -11.20 -6.35 -6.70
C ASP A 52 -11.52 -5.68 -8.04
N ASP A 53 -12.80 -5.60 -8.39
CA ASP A 53 -13.23 -4.98 -9.64
C ASP A 53 -13.43 -3.46 -9.55
N GLY A 54 -13.14 -2.86 -8.39
CA GLY A 54 -13.29 -1.43 -8.16
C GLY A 54 -14.67 -1.03 -7.62
N THR A 55 -15.54 -2.00 -7.32
CA THR A 55 -16.86 -1.71 -6.77
C THR A 55 -16.74 -1.30 -5.30
N PRO A 56 -17.15 -0.08 -4.93
CA PRO A 56 -17.09 0.33 -3.54
C PRO A 56 -18.17 -0.38 -2.72
N ILE A 57 -17.79 -0.91 -1.56
CA ILE A 57 -18.71 -1.56 -0.63
C ILE A 57 -18.71 -0.87 0.74
N GLY A 58 -17.72 -0.01 0.99
CA GLY A 58 -17.61 0.75 2.22
C GLY A 58 -16.99 -0.03 3.37
N ILE A 59 -16.58 0.72 4.38
CA ILE A 59 -16.02 0.17 5.62
C ILE A 59 -17.07 0.32 6.73
N ASN A 60 -17.20 -0.71 7.56
CA ASN A 60 -18.05 -0.63 8.75
C ASN A 60 -17.52 0.50 9.66
N PRO A 61 -18.33 1.54 9.93
CA PRO A 61 -17.87 2.68 10.73
C PRO A 61 -17.34 2.32 12.10
N ASN A 62 -17.83 1.22 12.69
CA ASN A 62 -17.38 0.77 14.02
C ASN A 62 -15.96 0.25 14.03
N LEU A 63 -15.38 -0.07 12.84
CA LEU A 63 -14.02 -0.60 12.72
C LEU A 63 -12.98 0.48 12.43
N ILE A 64 -13.42 1.65 11.98
CA ILE A 64 -12.50 2.67 11.42
C ILE A 64 -11.45 3.12 12.44
N LYS A 65 -11.87 3.43 13.64
CA LYS A 65 -10.95 3.91 14.67
C LYS A 65 -9.83 2.90 14.96
N ASP A 66 -10.19 1.63 15.13
CA ASP A 66 -9.22 0.58 15.40
C ASP A 66 -8.35 0.29 14.17
N MET A 67 -8.92 0.34 12.99
CA MET A 67 -8.17 0.16 11.75
C MET A 67 -7.07 1.21 11.61
N LYS A 68 -7.41 2.48 11.84
CA LYS A 68 -6.43 3.57 11.77
C LYS A 68 -5.32 3.39 12.79
N LYS A 69 -5.69 3.06 14.02
CA LYS A 69 -4.73 2.85 15.10
C LYS A 69 -3.81 1.67 14.81
N ASN A 70 -4.38 0.55 14.39
CA ASN A 70 -3.61 -0.66 14.10
C ASN A 70 -2.66 -0.45 12.93
N PHE A 71 -3.11 0.27 11.90
CA PHE A 71 -2.28 0.57 10.74
C PHE A 71 -1.02 1.33 11.15
N VAL A 72 -1.18 2.41 11.89
CA VAL A 72 -0.06 3.23 12.36
C VAL A 72 0.89 2.41 13.24
N ASN A 73 0.33 1.61 14.16
CA ASN A 73 1.13 0.80 15.06
C ASN A 73 1.94 -0.26 14.32
N GLN A 74 1.35 -0.91 13.31
CA GLN A 74 2.05 -1.92 12.52
C GLN A 74 3.19 -1.32 11.71
N LEU A 75 2.97 -0.15 11.10
CA LEU A 75 4.02 0.51 10.32
C LEU A 75 5.17 1.01 11.20
N ASN A 76 4.89 1.30 12.46
CA ASN A 76 5.89 1.77 13.42
C ASN A 76 6.56 0.63 14.19
N ASN A 77 6.21 -0.62 13.91
CA ASN A 77 6.79 -1.79 14.56
C ASN A 77 7.93 -2.34 13.71
N PRO A 78 9.20 -2.27 14.18
CA PRO A 78 10.33 -2.73 13.38
C PRO A 78 10.34 -4.22 13.09
N SER A 79 9.56 -5.02 13.83
CA SER A 79 9.39 -6.44 13.51
C SER A 79 8.42 -6.65 12.34
N LYS A 80 7.59 -5.65 12.03
CA LYS A 80 6.64 -5.71 10.91
C LYS A 80 7.17 -4.98 9.68
N MET A 81 7.60 -3.73 9.85
CA MET A 81 8.11 -2.91 8.75
C MET A 81 9.53 -2.45 9.09
N SER A 82 10.45 -2.69 8.18
CA SER A 82 11.85 -2.31 8.38
C SER A 82 12.44 -1.73 7.09
N PRO A 83 12.82 -0.44 7.06
CA PRO A 83 12.65 0.56 8.13
C PRO A 83 11.18 0.82 8.47
N THR A 84 10.93 1.33 9.69
CA THR A 84 9.58 1.73 10.07
C THR A 84 9.11 2.89 9.21
N LEU A 85 7.80 2.96 8.98
CA LEU A 85 7.19 3.97 8.14
C LEU A 85 6.13 4.75 8.92
N TYR A 86 5.94 6.00 8.52
CA TYR A 86 4.82 6.81 8.99
C TYR A 86 4.00 7.24 7.80
N LEU A 87 2.78 6.71 7.69
CA LEU A 87 1.85 7.02 6.61
C LEU A 87 0.49 7.35 7.20
N SER A 88 -0.18 8.31 6.58
CA SER A 88 -1.54 8.69 6.98
C SER A 88 -2.55 7.78 6.30
N ILE A 89 -3.50 7.26 7.08
CA ILE A 89 -4.67 6.57 6.56
C ILE A 89 -5.86 7.52 6.70
N GLU A 90 -6.52 7.81 5.60
CA GLU A 90 -7.52 8.87 5.51
C GLU A 90 -8.90 8.30 5.19
N GLU A 91 -9.95 8.95 5.72
CA GLU A 91 -11.34 8.61 5.39
C GLU A 91 -11.79 9.43 4.19
N PHE A 92 -12.65 8.83 3.37
CA PHE A 92 -13.26 9.52 2.25
C PHE A 92 -14.70 9.03 2.07
N GLU A 93 -15.65 9.98 2.09
CA GLU A 93 -17.06 9.66 1.84
C GLU A 93 -17.30 9.59 0.34
N TYR A 94 -17.75 8.43 -0.14
CA TYR A 94 -17.99 8.19 -1.55
C TYR A 94 -19.33 7.50 -1.72
N GLU A 95 -20.26 8.17 -2.40
CA GLU A 95 -21.61 7.64 -2.67
C GLU A 95 -22.33 7.14 -1.41
N GLY A 96 -22.20 7.88 -0.32
CA GLY A 96 -22.83 7.55 0.95
C GLY A 96 -22.11 6.48 1.77
N MET A 97 -20.95 6.03 1.30
CA MET A 97 -20.13 5.04 2.00
C MET A 97 -18.82 5.66 2.46
N THR A 98 -18.25 5.12 3.53
CA THR A 98 -16.91 5.54 3.97
C THR A 98 -15.88 4.58 3.41
N LEU A 99 -14.92 5.13 2.67
CA LEU A 99 -13.74 4.40 2.22
C LEU A 99 -12.53 4.89 3.02
N LEU A 100 -11.53 4.05 3.14
CA LEU A 100 -10.23 4.46 3.67
C LEU A 100 -9.22 4.39 2.55
N TRP A 101 -8.25 5.31 2.54
CA TRP A 101 -7.21 5.28 1.53
C TRP A 101 -5.88 5.71 2.13
N VAL A 102 -4.82 5.21 1.50
CA VAL A 102 -3.45 5.52 1.87
C VAL A 102 -2.68 5.75 0.58
N TYR A 103 -1.88 6.80 0.53
CA TYR A 103 -0.85 6.94 -0.49
C TYR A 103 0.48 6.50 0.08
N VAL A 104 1.14 5.57 -0.59
CA VAL A 104 2.46 5.06 -0.20
C VAL A 104 3.48 5.61 -1.18
N PRO A 105 4.36 6.54 -0.75
CA PRO A 105 5.41 7.03 -1.64
C PRO A 105 6.53 5.99 -1.79
N PRO A 106 7.26 6.01 -2.91
CA PRO A 106 8.46 5.18 -3.01
C PRO A 106 9.52 5.67 -2.03
N THR A 107 10.28 4.74 -1.47
CA THR A 107 11.35 5.06 -0.52
C THR A 107 12.72 4.92 -1.16
N SER A 108 13.72 5.59 -0.58
CA SER A 108 15.10 5.52 -1.09
C SER A 108 15.81 4.24 -0.67
N THR A 109 15.35 3.60 0.40
CA THR A 109 15.93 2.34 0.90
C THR A 109 15.00 1.18 0.61
N VAL A 110 15.55 -0.05 0.62
CA VAL A 110 14.75 -1.25 0.43
C VAL A 110 13.92 -1.51 1.67
N GLU A 111 12.62 -1.65 1.49
CA GLU A 111 11.67 -1.89 2.56
C GLU A 111 11.42 -3.39 2.72
N LYS A 112 11.27 -3.85 3.97
CA LYS A 112 10.90 -5.22 4.30
C LYS A 112 9.61 -5.25 5.09
N CYS A 113 8.81 -6.28 4.87
CA CYS A 113 7.62 -6.57 5.66
C CYS A 113 7.77 -7.96 6.27
N ALA A 114 7.79 -8.06 7.60
CA ALA A 114 7.99 -9.32 8.33
C ALA A 114 9.18 -10.10 7.79
N ASN A 115 10.30 -9.43 7.59
CA ASN A 115 11.56 -9.99 7.05
C ASN A 115 11.49 -10.46 5.59
N ARG A 116 10.42 -10.13 4.87
CA ARG A 116 10.28 -10.43 3.45
C ARG A 116 10.39 -9.15 2.64
N ILE A 117 10.95 -9.24 1.45
CA ILE A 117 11.07 -8.11 0.53
C ILE A 117 10.08 -8.32 -0.60
N TYR A 118 9.13 -7.39 -0.73
CA TYR A 118 8.13 -7.44 -1.80
C TYR A 118 8.43 -6.39 -2.84
N ASP A 119 8.32 -6.75 -4.10
CA ASP A 119 8.31 -5.82 -5.23
C ASP A 119 6.90 -5.78 -5.80
N ARG A 120 6.63 -4.77 -6.61
CA ARG A 120 5.31 -4.59 -7.21
C ARG A 120 5.39 -4.87 -8.70
N SER A 121 4.48 -5.72 -9.18
CA SER A 121 4.32 -6.03 -10.60
C SER A 121 2.89 -5.71 -11.03
N GLU A 122 2.60 -5.87 -12.32
CA GLU A 122 1.24 -5.73 -12.83
C GLU A 122 0.28 -6.77 -12.23
N ASP A 123 0.82 -7.89 -11.79
CA ASP A 123 0.03 -8.96 -11.18
C ASP A 123 -0.09 -8.83 -9.65
N GLY A 124 0.44 -7.76 -9.08
CA GLY A 124 0.34 -7.49 -7.64
C GLY A 124 1.67 -7.57 -6.91
N ASP A 125 1.61 -7.95 -5.63
CA ASP A 125 2.79 -8.05 -4.78
C ASP A 125 3.56 -9.32 -5.10
N MET A 126 4.88 -9.18 -5.20
CA MET A 126 5.76 -10.28 -5.55
C MET A 126 6.87 -10.39 -4.50
N ASP A 127 6.93 -11.51 -3.79
CA ASP A 127 7.97 -11.77 -2.80
C ASP A 127 9.28 -12.15 -3.52
N ILE A 128 10.27 -11.27 -3.41
CA ILE A 128 11.56 -11.47 -4.08
C ILE A 128 12.68 -11.79 -3.10
N THR A 129 12.35 -12.09 -1.84
CA THR A 129 13.34 -12.32 -0.78
C THR A 129 14.40 -13.34 -1.17
N ASP A 130 14.02 -14.39 -1.86
CA ASP A 130 14.93 -15.47 -2.23
C ASP A 130 15.37 -15.41 -3.70
N SER A 131 15.24 -14.23 -4.34
CA SER A 131 15.60 -14.03 -5.74
C SER A 131 16.78 -13.06 -5.84
N PRO A 132 18.03 -13.56 -5.89
CA PRO A 132 19.21 -12.69 -5.87
C PRO A 132 19.25 -11.67 -7.02
N ILE A 133 18.83 -12.05 -8.21
CA ILE A 133 18.85 -11.16 -9.37
C ILE A 133 17.84 -10.01 -9.18
N GLN A 134 16.64 -10.32 -8.73
CA GLN A 134 15.61 -9.29 -8.50
C GLN A 134 16.01 -8.37 -7.36
N LEU A 135 16.61 -8.90 -6.31
CA LEU A 135 17.13 -8.09 -5.20
C LEU A 135 18.21 -7.14 -5.69
N GLN A 136 19.16 -7.65 -6.47
CA GLN A 136 20.24 -6.83 -7.01
C GLN A 136 19.68 -5.69 -7.87
N ASN A 137 18.71 -6.00 -8.72
CA ASN A 137 18.07 -5.00 -9.56
C ASN A 137 17.36 -3.94 -8.73
N MET A 138 16.69 -4.33 -7.65
CA MET A 138 16.02 -3.40 -6.75
C MET A 138 17.02 -2.47 -6.06
N TYR A 139 18.09 -3.02 -5.51
CA TYR A 139 19.13 -2.21 -4.85
C TYR A 139 19.77 -1.24 -5.83
N ASN A 140 20.07 -1.69 -7.04
CA ASN A 140 20.65 -0.83 -8.08
C ASN A 140 19.69 0.29 -8.46
N ARG A 141 18.42 -0.01 -8.66
CA ARG A 141 17.40 0.96 -9.04
C ARG A 141 17.24 2.05 -7.98
N LYS A 142 17.14 1.65 -6.72
CA LYS A 142 16.97 2.60 -5.62
C LYS A 142 18.21 3.47 -5.43
N SER A 143 19.38 2.90 -5.55
CA SER A 143 20.65 3.64 -5.45
C SER A 143 20.74 4.70 -6.54
N THR A 144 20.44 4.35 -7.79
CA THR A 144 20.46 5.28 -8.93
C THR A 144 19.45 6.40 -8.75
N THR A 145 18.21 6.05 -8.38
CA THR A 145 17.14 7.03 -8.17
C THR A 145 17.51 8.02 -7.08
N TYR A 146 18.08 7.53 -5.98
CA TYR A 146 18.51 8.39 -4.89
C TYR A 146 19.62 9.34 -5.34
N ALA A 147 20.58 8.85 -6.09
CA ALA A 147 21.69 9.68 -6.61
C ALA A 147 21.18 10.77 -7.55
N GLU A 148 20.20 10.47 -8.39
CA GLU A 148 19.61 11.44 -9.32
C GLU A 148 18.87 12.58 -8.59
N HIS A 149 18.33 12.32 -7.42
CA HIS A 149 17.56 13.29 -6.64
C HIS A 149 18.44 14.12 -5.69
N LYS A 150 19.71 13.84 -5.62
CA LYS A 150 20.67 14.63 -4.89
C LYS A 150 21.14 15.79 -5.74
#